data_ef36a478a9cec051f34fe1396f2a2dd7
#
_entry.id   ef36a478a9cec051f34fe1396f2a2dd7
#
_cell.length_a   1.000
_cell.length_b   1.000
_cell.length_c   1.000
_cell.angle_alpha   90.00
_cell.angle_beta   90.00
_cell.angle_gamma   90.00
#
_symmetry.space_group_name_H-M   'P 1'
#
loop_
_entity.id
_entity.type
_entity.pdbx_description
1 polymer ?
#
loop_
_entity_poly.entity_id
_entity_poly.type
_entity_poly.pdbx_seq_one_letter_code
_entity_poly.pdbx_strand_id
1 'polypeptide(L)'
;MIEAKENNANMICFGEAFLQGFDSLSWNYEKDKEMALSLSSLPIKILCNYAKKIGICVSFGYIENYKGLLYCSYMTINENGEIINNFRRVSPGWKESYADPTHYKEGTKFSTFKYKDLTFLVGLCGDFWHEKNIDMVSKIKKDIVLWPLFVDFNIQEFESQYKKEYAEQANKLKSKVLFINSISKESKAFGGSFEFLNGDILNELPIGTEGILYVEI
;
A
#
# COMPACT_ATOMS: atom_id res chain seq x y z
N MET A 1 -7.80 5.48 -12.30
CA MET A 1 -7.40 6.91 -12.22
C MET A 1 -8.42 7.82 -12.89
N ILE A 2 -8.82 7.56 -14.14
CA ILE A 2 -9.81 8.41 -14.86
C ILE A 2 -11.14 8.43 -14.10
N GLU A 3 -11.73 7.27 -13.83
CA GLU A 3 -12.98 7.14 -13.09
C GLU A 3 -12.93 7.86 -11.72
N ALA A 4 -11.85 7.71 -10.96
CA ALA A 4 -11.68 8.40 -9.69
C ALA A 4 -11.69 9.94 -9.88
N LYS A 5 -11.01 10.42 -10.94
CA LYS A 5 -10.99 11.86 -11.25
C LYS A 5 -12.37 12.39 -11.68
N GLU A 6 -13.10 11.63 -12.47
CA GLU A 6 -14.49 11.97 -12.89
C GLU A 6 -15.45 12.05 -11.69
N ASN A 7 -15.15 11.30 -10.62
CA ASN A 7 -15.85 11.38 -9.34
C ASN A 7 -15.21 12.36 -8.33
N ASN A 8 -14.45 13.33 -8.82
CA ASN A 8 -13.82 14.41 -8.03
C ASN A 8 -12.80 13.97 -6.98
N ALA A 9 -12.29 12.73 -7.05
CA ALA A 9 -11.24 12.31 -6.14
C ALA A 9 -9.94 13.11 -6.37
N ASN A 10 -9.27 13.46 -5.27
CA ASN A 10 -7.97 14.12 -5.32
C ASN A 10 -6.82 13.11 -5.37
N MET A 11 -7.00 11.94 -4.76
CA MET A 11 -6.02 10.86 -4.68
C MET A 11 -6.72 9.53 -4.93
N ILE A 12 -6.03 8.61 -5.61
CA ILE A 12 -6.40 7.21 -5.70
C ILE A 12 -5.27 6.34 -5.13
N CYS A 13 -5.64 5.35 -4.31
CA CYS A 13 -4.72 4.43 -3.66
C CYS A 13 -4.99 3.00 -4.09
N PHE A 14 -3.93 2.26 -4.40
CA PHE A 14 -3.97 0.85 -4.75
C PHE A 14 -3.29 0.01 -3.66
N GLY A 15 -3.50 -1.30 -3.66
CA GLY A 15 -2.94 -2.22 -2.68
C GLY A 15 -1.43 -2.44 -2.79
N GLU A 16 -0.93 -3.33 -1.94
CA GLU A 16 0.47 -3.76 -1.92
C GLU A 16 0.84 -4.52 -3.20
N ALA A 17 2.06 -4.34 -3.70
CA ALA A 17 2.60 -4.93 -4.92
C ALA A 17 1.70 -4.79 -6.17
N PHE A 18 0.79 -3.82 -6.18
CA PHE A 18 -0.24 -3.66 -7.20
C PHE A 18 0.30 -3.61 -8.63
N LEU A 19 1.46 -2.95 -8.84
CA LEU A 19 1.94 -2.66 -10.19
C LEU A 19 2.44 -3.91 -10.94
N GLN A 20 3.15 -4.80 -10.25
CA GLN A 20 3.64 -6.05 -10.84
C GLN A 20 2.87 -7.29 -10.34
N GLY A 21 2.35 -7.24 -9.12
CA GLY A 21 1.78 -8.37 -8.40
C GLY A 21 2.85 -9.24 -7.73
N PHE A 22 2.52 -9.83 -6.60
CA PHE A 22 3.41 -10.82 -5.94
C PHE A 22 3.59 -12.09 -6.77
N ASP A 23 2.58 -12.46 -7.58
CA ASP A 23 2.64 -13.63 -8.43
C ASP A 23 3.70 -13.52 -9.56
N SER A 24 4.19 -12.32 -9.84
CA SER A 24 5.29 -12.12 -10.78
C SER A 24 6.66 -12.44 -10.19
N LEU A 25 6.78 -12.58 -8.86
CA LEU A 25 8.01 -12.93 -8.19
C LEU A 25 8.26 -14.44 -8.26
N SER A 26 9.44 -14.81 -8.72
CA SER A 26 9.92 -16.20 -8.78
C SER A 26 10.82 -16.55 -7.60
N TRP A 27 11.19 -15.57 -6.77
CA TRP A 27 12.18 -15.63 -5.71
C TRP A 27 13.59 -16.04 -6.20
N ASN A 28 13.80 -15.92 -7.50
CA ASN A 28 15.09 -15.99 -8.15
C ASN A 28 15.54 -14.56 -8.48
N TYR A 29 16.57 -14.09 -7.79
CA TYR A 29 17.03 -12.71 -7.89
C TYR A 29 17.34 -12.29 -9.33
N GLU A 30 18.00 -13.15 -10.12
CA GLU A 30 18.38 -12.81 -11.51
C GLU A 30 17.16 -12.54 -12.40
N LYS A 31 16.04 -13.23 -12.16
CA LYS A 31 14.78 -12.99 -12.86
C LYS A 31 14.04 -11.81 -12.28
N ASP A 32 13.93 -11.75 -10.97
CA ASP A 32 13.09 -10.77 -10.29
C ASP A 32 13.66 -9.35 -10.40
N LYS A 33 15.00 -9.19 -10.46
CA LYS A 33 15.63 -7.88 -10.68
C LYS A 33 15.30 -7.25 -12.04
N GLU A 34 14.99 -8.06 -13.06
CA GLU A 34 14.62 -7.57 -14.40
C GLU A 34 13.20 -6.98 -14.40
N MET A 35 12.32 -7.53 -13.57
CA MET A 35 10.93 -7.10 -13.42
C MET A 35 10.80 -5.92 -12.45
N ALA A 36 11.68 -5.84 -11.45
CA ALA A 36 11.65 -4.82 -10.42
C ALA A 36 12.03 -3.43 -10.97
N LEU A 37 11.37 -2.39 -10.49
CA LEU A 37 11.44 -1.05 -11.06
C LEU A 37 12.26 -0.10 -10.19
N SER A 38 13.17 0.65 -10.81
CA SER A 38 13.80 1.81 -10.16
C SER A 38 12.92 3.05 -10.30
N LEU A 39 13.16 4.06 -9.46
CA LEU A 39 12.45 5.35 -9.54
C LEU A 39 12.62 6.05 -10.91
N SER A 40 13.68 5.76 -11.63
CA SER A 40 13.98 6.34 -12.95
C SER A 40 13.52 5.48 -14.12
N SER A 41 12.92 4.31 -13.87
CA SER A 41 12.48 3.38 -14.91
C SER A 41 11.36 3.97 -15.77
N LEU A 42 11.23 3.48 -16.99
CA LEU A 42 10.23 3.96 -17.95
C LEU A 42 8.79 3.79 -17.43
N PRO A 43 8.38 2.67 -16.83
CA PRO A 43 7.02 2.53 -16.28
C PRO A 43 6.70 3.61 -15.22
N ILE A 44 7.64 3.93 -14.31
CA ILE A 44 7.44 4.99 -13.31
C ILE A 44 7.29 6.35 -13.97
N LYS A 45 8.13 6.69 -14.97
CA LYS A 45 8.00 7.94 -15.73
C LYS A 45 6.66 8.04 -16.45
N ILE A 46 6.16 6.94 -16.99
CA ILE A 46 4.84 6.90 -17.62
C ILE A 46 3.76 7.20 -16.60
N LEU A 47 3.81 6.61 -15.40
CA LEU A 47 2.84 6.88 -14.33
C LEU A 47 2.90 8.34 -13.85
N CYS A 48 4.10 8.93 -13.72
CA CYS A 48 4.27 10.36 -13.44
C CYS A 48 3.57 11.22 -14.50
N ASN A 49 3.76 10.91 -15.77
CA ASN A 49 3.12 11.64 -16.86
C ASN A 49 1.58 11.46 -16.86
N TYR A 50 1.08 10.26 -16.54
CA TYR A 50 -0.36 10.02 -16.42
C TYR A 50 -0.97 10.74 -15.24
N ALA A 51 -0.34 10.71 -14.07
CA ALA A 51 -0.78 11.46 -12.89
C ALA A 51 -0.93 12.95 -13.22
N LYS A 52 0.08 13.52 -13.88
CA LYS A 52 0.05 14.91 -14.36
C LYS A 52 -1.03 15.16 -15.41
N LYS A 53 -1.17 14.30 -16.41
CA LYS A 53 -2.15 14.45 -17.49
C LYS A 53 -3.59 14.40 -16.99
N ILE A 54 -3.88 13.49 -16.03
CA ILE A 54 -5.21 13.31 -15.46
C ILE A 54 -5.47 14.34 -14.36
N GLY A 55 -4.42 14.88 -13.72
CA GLY A 55 -4.52 15.82 -12.61
C GLY A 55 -5.01 15.15 -11.32
N ILE A 56 -4.48 13.96 -10.99
CA ILE A 56 -4.84 13.19 -9.80
C ILE A 56 -3.58 12.63 -9.13
N CYS A 57 -3.53 12.70 -7.80
CA CYS A 57 -2.51 12.01 -7.04
C CYS A 57 -2.74 10.49 -7.09
N VAL A 58 -1.69 9.70 -7.21
CA VAL A 58 -1.77 8.24 -7.23
C VAL A 58 -0.77 7.62 -6.27
N SER A 59 -1.25 6.65 -5.49
CA SER A 59 -0.42 5.84 -4.58
C SER A 59 -0.57 4.35 -4.91
N PHE A 60 0.53 3.61 -4.98
CA PHE A 60 0.52 2.20 -5.35
C PHE A 60 1.71 1.43 -4.79
N GLY A 61 1.49 0.13 -4.52
CA GLY A 61 2.54 -0.82 -4.19
C GLY A 61 3.29 -1.33 -5.42
N TYR A 62 4.58 -1.57 -5.28
CA TYR A 62 5.41 -2.11 -6.35
C TYR A 62 6.66 -2.80 -5.81
N ILE A 63 7.28 -3.63 -6.65
CA ILE A 63 8.60 -4.22 -6.37
C ILE A 63 9.67 -3.26 -6.87
N GLU A 64 10.40 -2.69 -5.92
CA GLU A 64 11.45 -1.70 -6.17
C GLU A 64 12.80 -2.37 -6.37
N ASN A 65 13.55 -1.94 -7.38
CA ASN A 65 14.99 -2.19 -7.50
C ASN A 65 15.75 -0.91 -7.14
N TYR A 66 16.43 -0.93 -6.00
CA TYR A 66 17.31 0.15 -5.59
C TYR A 66 18.74 -0.34 -5.47
N LYS A 67 19.57 0.03 -6.43
CA LYS A 67 21.00 -0.34 -6.48
C LYS A 67 21.24 -1.86 -6.42
N GLY A 68 20.40 -2.64 -7.08
CA GLY A 68 20.47 -4.09 -7.09
C GLY A 68 19.86 -4.78 -5.87
N LEU A 69 19.22 -4.05 -4.97
CA LEU A 69 18.46 -4.61 -3.86
C LEU A 69 16.96 -4.47 -4.15
N LEU A 70 16.21 -5.52 -3.83
CA LEU A 70 14.78 -5.59 -4.06
C LEU A 70 14.00 -5.30 -2.77
N TYR A 71 12.95 -4.49 -2.88
CA TYR A 71 12.08 -4.10 -1.78
C TYR A 71 10.62 -4.20 -2.19
N CYS A 72 9.77 -4.57 -1.26
CA CYS A 72 8.35 -4.29 -1.37
C CYS A 72 8.12 -2.83 -0.97
N SER A 73 7.70 -1.98 -1.91
CA SER A 73 7.66 -0.53 -1.75
C SER A 73 6.29 0.05 -2.10
N TYR A 74 6.04 1.26 -1.60
CA TYR A 74 4.82 2.02 -1.87
C TYR A 74 5.15 3.45 -2.27
N MET A 75 4.75 3.82 -3.47
CA MET A 75 5.03 5.12 -4.06
C MET A 75 3.80 6.01 -4.05
N THR A 76 4.02 7.31 -3.88
CA THR A 76 3.00 8.34 -4.11
C THR A 76 3.52 9.36 -5.11
N ILE A 77 2.74 9.60 -6.17
CA ILE A 77 3.00 10.60 -7.20
C ILE A 77 1.87 11.62 -7.15
N ASN A 78 2.19 12.91 -7.02
CA ASN A 78 1.19 13.97 -6.98
C ASN A 78 0.61 14.30 -8.37
N GLU A 79 -0.38 15.16 -8.42
CA GLU A 79 -1.05 15.60 -9.65
C GLU A 79 -0.16 16.43 -10.61
N ASN A 80 1.03 16.82 -10.18
CA ASN A 80 2.05 17.45 -11.02
C ASN A 80 3.00 16.43 -11.66
N GLY A 81 2.86 15.14 -11.31
CA GLY A 81 3.75 14.06 -11.75
C GLY A 81 5.05 13.95 -10.95
N GLU A 82 5.09 14.51 -9.75
CA GLU A 82 6.24 14.47 -8.87
C GLU A 82 6.11 13.32 -7.86
N ILE A 83 7.18 12.55 -7.66
CA ILE A 83 7.23 11.52 -6.62
C ILE A 83 7.39 12.23 -5.27
N ILE A 84 6.36 12.21 -4.44
CA ILE A 84 6.35 12.86 -3.12
C ILE A 84 6.57 11.89 -1.96
N ASN A 85 6.49 10.59 -2.22
CA ASN A 85 6.80 9.54 -1.24
C ASN A 85 7.29 8.27 -1.93
N ASN A 86 8.24 7.59 -1.29
CA ASN A 86 8.63 6.22 -1.61
C ASN A 86 8.97 5.48 -0.32
N PHE A 87 8.01 4.73 0.19
CA PHE A 87 8.10 3.95 1.42
C PHE A 87 8.53 2.51 1.08
N ARG A 88 9.37 1.91 1.90
CA ARG A 88 9.76 0.49 1.84
C ARG A 88 9.24 -0.24 3.06
N ARG A 89 8.56 -1.34 2.86
CA ARG A 89 8.03 -2.19 3.94
C ARG A 89 9.11 -2.51 4.96
N VAL A 90 8.81 -2.29 6.24
CA VAL A 90 9.75 -2.43 7.36
C VAL A 90 9.68 -3.83 7.96
N SER A 91 8.49 -4.42 7.97
CA SER A 91 8.28 -5.77 8.51
C SER A 91 8.82 -6.85 7.58
N PRO A 92 9.38 -7.93 8.13
CA PRO A 92 9.66 -9.14 7.35
C PRO A 92 8.34 -9.80 6.90
N GLY A 93 8.45 -10.86 6.08
CA GLY A 93 7.30 -11.68 5.67
C GLY A 93 6.60 -11.23 4.39
N TRP A 94 7.21 -10.31 3.61
CA TRP A 94 6.76 -10.03 2.25
C TRP A 94 7.38 -10.96 1.20
N LYS A 95 8.40 -11.70 1.61
CA LYS A 95 9.18 -12.61 0.79
C LYS A 95 9.14 -14.02 1.36
N GLU A 96 9.33 -15.00 0.51
CA GLU A 96 9.45 -16.39 0.92
C GLU A 96 10.69 -16.63 1.78
N SER A 97 10.62 -17.62 2.68
CA SER A 97 11.70 -17.91 3.63
C SER A 97 13.01 -18.34 2.98
N TYR A 98 12.94 -18.86 1.75
CA TYR A 98 14.10 -19.28 0.96
C TYR A 98 14.63 -18.18 0.01
N ALA A 99 13.97 -17.02 -0.05
CA ALA A 99 14.45 -15.88 -0.84
C ALA A 99 15.79 -15.38 -0.27
N ASP A 100 16.74 -15.09 -1.17
CA ASP A 100 18.09 -14.65 -0.78
C ASP A 100 18.06 -13.35 0.04
N PRO A 101 18.38 -13.39 1.34
CA PRO A 101 18.34 -12.21 2.20
C PRO A 101 19.43 -11.18 1.87
N THR A 102 20.38 -11.49 0.99
CA THR A 102 21.40 -10.52 0.54
C THR A 102 20.82 -9.54 -0.47
N HIS A 103 19.77 -9.92 -1.20
CA HIS A 103 19.16 -9.14 -2.26
C HIS A 103 17.74 -8.65 -1.92
N TYR A 104 16.91 -9.45 -1.25
CA TYR A 104 15.56 -9.06 -0.85
C TYR A 104 15.58 -8.42 0.54
N LYS A 105 15.26 -7.14 0.63
CA LYS A 105 15.48 -6.31 1.81
C LYS A 105 14.19 -5.68 2.35
N GLU A 106 14.21 -5.35 3.62
CA GLU A 106 13.24 -4.52 4.30
C GLU A 106 13.71 -3.06 4.39
N GLY A 107 12.76 -2.15 4.49
CA GLY A 107 13.00 -0.77 4.90
C GLY A 107 13.42 -0.67 6.36
N THR A 108 13.83 0.52 6.78
CA THR A 108 14.39 0.72 8.12
C THR A 108 13.63 1.71 8.99
N LYS A 109 12.67 2.45 8.40
CA LYS A 109 11.97 3.53 9.11
C LYS A 109 10.60 3.84 8.52
N PHE A 110 9.74 4.37 9.37
CA PHE A 110 8.52 5.05 8.95
C PHE A 110 8.81 6.54 8.74
N SER A 111 8.16 7.14 7.76
CA SER A 111 8.23 8.57 7.48
C SER A 111 6.88 9.07 7.01
N THR A 112 6.63 10.35 7.21
CA THR A 112 5.44 11.01 6.70
C THR A 112 5.73 11.77 5.41
N PHE A 113 4.68 11.98 4.64
CA PHE A 113 4.70 12.92 3.52
C PHE A 113 3.47 13.83 3.59
N LYS A 114 3.56 14.98 2.97
CA LYS A 114 2.44 15.92 2.88
C LYS A 114 1.80 15.86 1.50
N TYR A 115 0.48 15.86 1.51
CA TYR A 115 -0.30 16.07 0.30
C TYR A 115 -1.48 16.98 0.64
N LYS A 116 -1.57 18.13 -0.05
CA LYS A 116 -2.42 19.24 0.35
C LYS A 116 -2.15 19.63 1.82
N ASP A 117 -3.18 19.84 2.61
CA ASP A 117 -3.04 20.23 4.02
C ASP A 117 -2.89 19.06 4.99
N LEU A 118 -2.83 17.82 4.47
CA LEU A 118 -2.82 16.59 5.25
C LEU A 118 -1.42 15.95 5.29
N THR A 119 -1.13 15.34 6.42
CA THR A 119 0.08 14.54 6.66
C THR A 119 -0.27 13.06 6.64
N PHE A 120 0.33 12.34 5.71
CA PHE A 120 0.13 10.91 5.51
C PHE A 120 1.30 10.11 6.04
N LEU A 121 1.01 8.89 6.49
CA LEU A 121 2.00 7.86 6.80
C LEU A 121 1.59 6.57 6.06
N VAL A 122 2.56 5.83 5.56
CA VAL A 122 2.34 4.51 4.94
C VAL A 122 2.90 3.42 5.83
N GLY A 123 2.18 2.32 5.94
CA GLY A 123 2.70 1.03 6.39
C GLY A 123 2.09 -0.09 5.56
N LEU A 124 2.92 -1.02 5.11
CA LEU A 124 2.50 -2.12 4.23
C LEU A 124 2.16 -3.37 5.02
N CYS A 125 0.99 -3.93 4.77
CA CYS A 125 0.54 -5.26 5.20
C CYS A 125 0.96 -5.60 6.65
N GLY A 126 1.98 -6.44 6.83
CA GLY A 126 2.50 -6.89 8.12
C GLY A 126 3.14 -5.81 9.00
N ASP A 127 3.40 -4.61 8.48
CA ASP A 127 4.08 -3.55 9.24
C ASP A 127 3.37 -3.22 10.55
N PHE A 128 2.05 -3.21 10.55
CA PHE A 128 1.26 -2.86 11.74
C PHE A 128 0.86 -4.04 12.64
N TRP A 129 1.39 -5.24 12.39
CA TRP A 129 1.23 -6.40 13.27
C TRP A 129 2.40 -6.58 14.25
N HIS A 130 3.44 -5.74 14.15
CA HIS A 130 4.58 -5.73 15.06
C HIS A 130 4.44 -4.59 16.09
N GLU A 131 4.37 -4.93 17.37
CA GLU A 131 4.20 -3.96 18.48
C GLU A 131 5.23 -2.82 18.42
N LYS A 132 6.48 -3.13 18.13
CA LYS A 132 7.55 -2.13 17.98
C LYS A 132 7.20 -1.09 16.89
N ASN A 133 6.62 -1.51 15.80
CA ASN A 133 6.22 -0.61 14.71
C ASN A 133 5.02 0.25 15.11
N ILE A 134 4.02 -0.37 15.77
CA ILE A 134 2.88 0.35 16.34
C ILE A 134 3.36 1.44 17.30
N ASP A 135 4.28 1.10 18.19
CA ASP A 135 4.85 2.02 19.18
C ASP A 135 5.55 3.23 18.51
N MET A 136 6.31 2.97 17.45
CA MET A 136 6.94 4.04 16.67
C MET A 136 5.90 4.91 15.95
N VAL A 137 4.97 4.28 15.24
CA VAL A 137 3.99 4.98 14.39
C VAL A 137 2.99 5.78 15.22
N SER A 138 2.56 5.26 16.38
CA SER A 138 1.62 5.96 17.27
C SER A 138 2.15 7.31 17.79
N LYS A 139 3.48 7.50 17.83
CA LYS A 139 4.16 8.73 18.26
C LYS A 139 4.40 9.74 17.14
N ILE A 140 4.25 9.31 15.88
CA ILE A 140 4.42 10.20 14.73
C ILE A 140 3.13 10.99 14.51
N LYS A 141 3.24 12.33 14.42
CA LYS A 141 2.09 13.19 14.07
C LYS A 141 1.71 12.94 12.62
N LYS A 142 0.47 12.58 12.40
CA LYS A 142 -0.12 12.29 11.10
C LYS A 142 -1.63 12.45 11.16
N ASP A 143 -2.24 12.71 10.03
CA ASP A 143 -3.70 12.82 9.90
C ASP A 143 -4.29 11.50 9.40
N ILE A 144 -3.58 10.84 8.46
CA ILE A 144 -4.04 9.64 7.78
C ILE A 144 -2.93 8.60 7.70
N VAL A 145 -3.30 7.34 7.92
CA VAL A 145 -2.47 6.18 7.63
C VAL A 145 -3.02 5.46 6.40
N LEU A 146 -2.19 5.28 5.38
CA LEU A 146 -2.45 4.35 4.29
C LEU A 146 -1.92 2.98 4.70
N TRP A 147 -2.81 1.98 4.69
CA TRP A 147 -2.48 0.59 4.98
C TRP A 147 -2.78 -0.29 3.78
N PRO A 148 -1.92 -0.27 2.76
CA PRO A 148 -2.03 -1.17 1.60
C PRO A 148 -1.63 -2.59 1.96
N LEU A 149 -2.41 -3.57 1.46
CA LEU A 149 -2.24 -4.98 1.77
C LEU A 149 -2.33 -5.84 0.49
N PHE A 150 -1.86 -7.07 0.65
CA PHE A 150 -2.11 -8.19 -0.23
C PHE A 150 -2.31 -9.43 0.66
N VAL A 151 -3.56 -9.70 1.01
CA VAL A 151 -3.94 -10.78 1.92
C VAL A 151 -5.05 -11.65 1.34
N ASP A 152 -4.96 -12.95 1.59
CA ASP A 152 -5.74 -14.03 0.99
C ASP A 152 -6.84 -14.57 1.91
N PHE A 153 -7.50 -13.71 2.67
CA PHE A 153 -8.56 -14.13 3.56
C PHE A 153 -9.72 -14.81 2.82
N ASN A 154 -10.19 -15.91 3.36
CA ASN A 154 -11.52 -16.39 3.02
C ASN A 154 -12.57 -15.33 3.42
N ILE A 155 -13.54 -15.07 2.53
CA ILE A 155 -14.54 -14.01 2.73
C ILE A 155 -15.31 -14.20 4.04
N GLN A 156 -15.71 -15.45 4.36
CA GLN A 156 -16.48 -15.73 5.57
C GLN A 156 -15.64 -15.54 6.84
N GLU A 157 -14.38 -15.97 6.81
CA GLU A 157 -13.44 -15.78 7.93
C GLU A 157 -13.15 -14.29 8.15
N PHE A 158 -12.96 -13.55 7.07
CA PHE A 158 -12.74 -12.11 7.19
C PHE A 158 -13.95 -11.42 7.85
N GLU A 159 -15.16 -11.64 7.36
CA GLU A 159 -16.36 -11.01 7.89
C GLU A 159 -16.65 -11.41 9.34
N SER A 160 -16.38 -12.67 9.71
CA SER A 160 -16.68 -13.17 11.04
C SER A 160 -15.63 -12.83 12.10
N GLN A 161 -14.36 -12.65 11.71
CA GLN A 161 -13.24 -12.49 12.63
C GLN A 161 -12.31 -11.36 12.26
N TYR A 162 -11.62 -11.45 11.10
CA TYR A 162 -10.50 -10.58 10.79
C TYR A 162 -10.89 -9.11 10.62
N LYS A 163 -12.06 -8.81 10.10
CA LYS A 163 -12.56 -7.45 9.94
C LYS A 163 -12.51 -6.66 11.25
N LYS A 164 -12.91 -7.29 12.34
CA LYS A 164 -12.85 -6.69 13.68
C LYS A 164 -11.42 -6.58 14.18
N GLU A 165 -10.60 -7.60 13.98
CA GLU A 165 -9.18 -7.58 14.38
C GLU A 165 -8.42 -6.46 13.68
N TYR A 166 -8.69 -6.23 12.38
CA TYR A 166 -8.09 -5.11 11.63
C TYR A 166 -8.56 -3.75 12.13
N ALA A 167 -9.84 -3.60 12.48
CA ALA A 167 -10.36 -2.37 13.07
C ALA A 167 -9.70 -2.08 14.44
N GLU A 168 -9.56 -3.08 15.29
CA GLU A 168 -8.87 -2.97 16.58
C GLU A 168 -7.38 -2.64 16.41
N GLN A 169 -6.73 -3.24 15.41
CA GLN A 169 -5.32 -2.95 15.10
C GLN A 169 -5.14 -1.54 14.56
N ALA A 170 -6.02 -1.10 13.66
CA ALA A 170 -6.05 0.27 13.13
C ALA A 170 -6.19 1.32 14.24
N ASN A 171 -7.00 1.05 15.28
CA ASN A 171 -7.18 1.95 16.42
C ASN A 171 -5.87 2.26 17.16
N LYS A 172 -4.94 1.30 17.24
CA LYS A 172 -3.64 1.49 17.88
C LYS A 172 -2.77 2.54 17.18
N LEU A 173 -3.05 2.83 15.91
CA LEU A 173 -2.33 3.83 15.11
C LEU A 173 -2.69 5.28 15.45
N LYS A 174 -3.79 5.49 16.20
CA LYS A 174 -4.28 6.80 16.69
C LYS A 174 -4.48 7.82 15.56
N SER A 175 -5.07 7.39 14.47
CA SER A 175 -5.33 8.19 13.28
C SER A 175 -6.44 7.54 12.45
N LYS A 176 -6.99 8.27 11.48
CA LYS A 176 -7.80 7.66 10.42
C LYS A 176 -6.94 6.70 9.61
N VAL A 177 -7.41 5.48 9.36
CA VAL A 177 -6.69 4.45 8.62
C VAL A 177 -7.49 4.05 7.39
N LEU A 178 -6.84 4.08 6.24
CA LEU A 178 -7.38 3.58 4.98
C LEU A 178 -6.73 2.24 4.67
N PHE A 179 -7.49 1.17 4.85
CA PHE A 179 -7.12 -0.20 4.50
C PHE A 179 -7.44 -0.43 3.02
N ILE A 180 -6.47 -0.90 2.25
CA ILE A 180 -6.60 -1.08 0.81
C ILE A 180 -6.02 -2.45 0.44
N ASN A 181 -6.87 -3.46 0.27
CA ASN A 181 -6.41 -4.78 -0.13
C ASN A 181 -6.47 -4.94 -1.66
N SER A 182 -5.46 -5.58 -2.21
CA SER A 182 -5.44 -5.93 -3.64
C SER A 182 -6.50 -6.99 -3.97
N ILE A 183 -6.99 -6.96 -5.22
CA ILE A 183 -7.76 -8.06 -5.78
C ILE A 183 -6.95 -8.71 -6.91
N SER A 184 -6.88 -10.02 -6.93
CA SER A 184 -6.15 -10.78 -7.93
C SER A 184 -6.97 -11.97 -8.40
N LYS A 185 -6.96 -12.24 -9.71
CA LYS A 185 -7.74 -13.34 -10.30
C LYS A 185 -7.14 -14.72 -10.04
N GLU A 186 -5.84 -14.80 -9.89
CA GLU A 186 -5.11 -16.08 -9.81
C GLU A 186 -4.61 -16.40 -8.41
N SER A 187 -4.39 -15.40 -7.59
CA SER A 187 -3.73 -15.58 -6.33
C SER A 187 -4.77 -15.46 -5.24
N LYS A 188 -5.54 -15.37 -4.81
CA LYS A 188 -6.00 -15.47 -3.44
C LYS A 188 -6.27 -14.12 -2.72
N ALA A 189 -5.91 -12.97 -3.28
CA ALA A 189 -6.29 -11.70 -2.70
C ALA A 189 -7.68 -11.30 -3.21
N PHE A 190 -8.62 -11.10 -2.28
CA PHE A 190 -10.04 -10.90 -2.62
C PHE A 190 -10.49 -9.44 -2.53
N GLY A 191 -9.56 -8.48 -2.53
CA GLY A 191 -9.91 -7.07 -2.46
C GLY A 191 -10.39 -6.65 -1.07
N GLY A 192 -11.27 -5.67 -1.06
CA GLY A 192 -11.78 -5.02 0.14
C GLY A 192 -11.05 -3.73 0.47
N SER A 193 -11.82 -2.70 0.81
CA SER A 193 -11.28 -1.42 1.29
C SER A 193 -12.13 -0.92 2.44
N PHE A 194 -11.45 -0.38 3.46
CA PHE A 194 -12.12 0.07 4.68
C PHE A 194 -11.54 1.40 5.16
N GLU A 195 -12.42 2.25 5.65
CA GLU A 195 -12.07 3.42 6.43
C GLU A 195 -12.28 3.13 7.90
N PHE A 196 -11.18 3.11 8.69
CA PHE A 196 -11.22 2.91 10.13
C PHE A 196 -10.94 4.22 10.88
N LEU A 197 -11.68 4.46 11.93
CA LEU A 197 -11.41 5.55 12.88
C LEU A 197 -11.85 5.12 14.29
N ASN A 198 -10.94 5.26 15.26
CA ASN A 198 -11.17 4.91 16.67
C ASN A 198 -11.67 3.47 16.91
N GLY A 199 -11.31 2.55 16.03
CA GLY A 199 -11.75 1.15 16.09
C GLY A 199 -13.06 0.85 15.37
N ASP A 200 -13.74 1.88 14.87
CA ASP A 200 -14.97 1.74 14.10
C ASP A 200 -14.69 1.70 12.59
N ILE A 201 -15.56 1.02 11.86
CA ILE A 201 -15.59 1.03 10.39
C ILE A 201 -16.57 2.12 9.96
N LEU A 202 -16.05 3.17 9.34
CA LEU A 202 -16.89 4.28 8.87
C LEU A 202 -17.46 4.04 7.47
N ASN A 203 -16.63 3.50 6.58
CA ASN A 203 -16.98 3.17 5.21
C ASN A 203 -16.30 1.87 4.79
N GLU A 204 -16.94 1.12 3.89
CA GLU A 204 -16.38 -0.13 3.37
C GLU A 204 -16.76 -0.41 1.92
N LEU A 205 -15.83 -1.01 1.20
CA LEU A 205 -16.06 -1.82 0.01
C LEU A 205 -15.77 -3.26 0.44
N PRO A 206 -16.77 -4.15 0.51
CA PRO A 206 -16.59 -5.49 1.06
C PRO A 206 -15.55 -6.32 0.32
N ILE A 207 -14.90 -7.25 1.01
CA ILE A 207 -14.05 -8.28 0.38
C ILE A 207 -14.88 -9.08 -0.61
N GLY A 208 -14.29 -9.44 -1.75
CA GLY A 208 -14.95 -10.10 -2.87
C GLY A 208 -15.60 -9.15 -3.87
N THR A 209 -15.57 -7.84 -3.62
CA THR A 209 -16.13 -6.82 -4.50
C THR A 209 -15.02 -6.02 -5.18
N GLU A 210 -15.07 -5.96 -6.52
CA GLU A 210 -14.21 -5.07 -7.30
C GLU A 210 -14.85 -3.67 -7.37
N GLY A 211 -14.06 -2.62 -7.09
CA GLY A 211 -14.58 -1.26 -7.14
C GLY A 211 -13.65 -0.23 -6.51
N ILE A 212 -14.18 0.97 -6.31
CA ILE A 212 -13.50 2.09 -5.65
C ILE A 212 -14.33 2.50 -4.43
N LEU A 213 -13.71 2.51 -3.25
CA LEU A 213 -14.28 3.13 -2.07
C LEU A 213 -13.93 4.62 -2.09
N TYR A 214 -14.92 5.49 -2.10
CA TYR A 214 -14.74 6.94 -1.98
C TYR A 214 -14.88 7.34 -0.51
N VAL A 215 -13.88 8.07 -0.02
CA VAL A 215 -13.88 8.62 1.35
C VAL A 215 -13.58 10.12 1.32
N GLU A 216 -14.28 10.87 2.15
CA GLU A 216 -14.02 12.29 2.38
C GLU A 216 -13.13 12.47 3.61
N ILE A 217 -12.15 13.39 3.50
CA ILE A 217 -11.14 13.58 4.55
C ILE A 217 -10.98 15.05 4.86
#